data_984cfa0ef3c33d470328b4c20af0c416
#
_entry.id   984cfa0ef3c33d470328b4c20af0c416
#
_cell.length_a   1.000
_cell.length_b   1.000
_cell.length_c   1.000
_cell.angle_alpha   90.00
_cell.angle_beta   90.00
_cell.angle_gamma   90.00
#
_symmetry.space_group_name_H-M   'P 1'
#
loop_
_entity.id
_entity.type
_entity.pdbx_description
1 polymer ?
#
loop_
_entity_poly.entity_id
_entity_poly.type
_entity_poly.pdbx_seq_one_letter_code
_entity_poly.pdbx_strand_id
1 'polypeptide(L)'
;GRVRVFFQQTEEGLPSGDPLMIDGGVLDGVGAVYTVNVDPHLSVGRYGLIAGAATSSSDRFDVYVRQDGSGHSARPHEGIDTVWVAHQLMNAYYQLAGRVTDTRNPSVLTVCRQGGSEAHNVIPECASFGGTLRTTQPDDRATLRDHMHELATLWQNQSGAEIELHFEDGSPPVMNDAMLIEHAADTITDLFGPQA
;
A
#
# COMPACT_ATOMS: atom_id res chain seq x y z
N GLY A 1 29.16 19.70 -14.03
CA GLY A 1 27.96 19.68 -13.19
C GLY A 1 28.32 19.66 -11.71
N ARG A 2 27.34 19.86 -10.85
CA ARG A 2 27.50 19.69 -9.39
C ARG A 2 26.81 18.40 -9.00
N VAL A 3 27.42 17.65 -8.08
CA VAL A 3 26.82 16.46 -7.44
C VAL A 3 26.51 16.83 -5.98
N ARG A 4 25.28 16.53 -5.56
CA ARG A 4 24.86 16.62 -4.16
C ARG A 4 24.60 15.19 -3.66
N VAL A 5 25.30 14.80 -2.62
CA VAL A 5 25.06 13.52 -1.95
C VAL A 5 24.31 13.83 -0.65
N PHE A 6 23.26 13.08 -0.39
CA PHE A 6 22.52 13.16 0.87
C PHE A 6 22.18 11.76 1.39
N PHE A 7 22.01 11.66 2.70
CA PHE A 7 21.68 10.42 3.38
C PHE A 7 20.31 10.57 4.02
N GLN A 8 19.38 9.73 3.57
CA GLN A 8 18.02 9.74 4.08
C GLN A 8 17.98 9.12 5.48
N GLN A 9 17.31 9.79 6.39
CA GLN A 9 17.04 9.28 7.72
C GLN A 9 15.77 8.43 7.70
N THR A 10 15.78 7.28 8.35
CA THR A 10 14.60 6.39 8.49
C THR A 10 14.00 5.98 7.13
N GLU A 11 14.85 5.49 6.21
CA GLU A 11 14.38 5.11 4.85
C GLU A 11 13.40 3.93 4.90
N GLU A 12 13.66 2.92 5.74
CA GLU A 12 12.83 1.71 5.86
C GLU A 12 11.71 1.83 6.90
N GLY A 13 11.58 2.97 7.58
CA GLY A 13 10.63 3.20 8.66
C GLY A 13 9.50 4.16 8.31
N LEU A 14 8.45 4.17 9.13
CA LEU A 14 7.40 5.18 9.10
C LEU A 14 7.37 5.94 10.44
N PRO A 15 7.23 7.29 10.40
CA PRO A 15 7.27 8.13 9.21
C PRO A 15 8.67 8.16 8.57
N SER A 16 8.70 8.15 7.22
CA SER A 16 9.95 8.27 6.46
C SER A 16 10.57 9.66 6.60
N GLY A 17 11.89 9.76 6.49
CA GLY A 17 12.60 11.04 6.60
C GLY A 17 12.60 11.87 5.32
N ASP A 18 12.17 11.31 4.19
CA ASP A 18 12.19 11.98 2.89
C ASP A 18 11.33 13.26 2.84
N PRO A 19 10.07 13.32 3.36
CA PRO A 19 9.30 14.55 3.33
C PRO A 19 10.02 15.69 4.07
N LEU A 20 10.61 15.42 5.24
CA LEU A 20 11.32 16.42 6.02
C LEU A 20 12.58 16.94 5.30
N MET A 21 13.27 16.07 4.57
CA MET A 21 14.45 16.47 3.78
C MET A 21 14.04 17.31 2.57
N ILE A 22 12.93 16.96 1.90
CA ILE A 22 12.38 17.73 0.78
C ILE A 22 11.93 19.09 1.24
N ASP A 23 11.18 19.18 2.34
CA ASP A 23 10.75 20.44 2.96
C ASP A 23 11.94 21.31 3.41
N GLY A 24 13.03 20.66 3.82
CA GLY A 24 14.31 21.31 4.15
C GLY A 24 15.12 21.76 2.92
N GLY A 25 14.60 21.61 1.71
CA GLY A 25 15.20 22.11 0.47
C GLY A 25 16.35 21.24 -0.07
N VAL A 26 16.42 19.95 0.29
CA VAL A 26 17.49 19.04 -0.21
C VAL A 26 17.49 18.92 -1.73
N LEU A 27 16.33 19.10 -2.36
CA LEU A 27 16.16 19.02 -3.82
C LEU A 27 16.24 20.39 -4.53
N ASP A 28 16.45 21.49 -3.82
CA ASP A 28 16.52 22.81 -4.44
C ASP A 28 17.66 22.91 -5.45
N GLY A 29 17.31 23.23 -6.70
CA GLY A 29 18.25 23.30 -7.81
C GLY A 29 18.82 21.96 -8.28
N VAL A 30 18.23 20.84 -7.85
CA VAL A 30 18.57 19.49 -8.32
C VAL A 30 17.78 19.18 -9.58
N GLY A 31 18.45 18.82 -10.67
CA GLY A 31 17.81 18.50 -11.95
C GLY A 31 17.45 17.02 -12.11
N ALA A 32 18.15 16.14 -11.39
CA ALA A 32 17.90 14.69 -11.39
C ALA A 32 18.35 14.08 -10.07
N VAL A 33 17.67 13.00 -9.65
CA VAL A 33 18.03 12.20 -8.47
C VAL A 33 18.23 10.76 -8.92
N TYR A 34 19.30 10.14 -8.48
CA TYR A 34 19.56 8.72 -8.66
C TYR A 34 19.72 8.07 -7.29
N THR A 35 19.13 6.91 -7.13
CA THR A 35 19.34 6.02 -5.99
C THR A 35 19.64 4.61 -6.49
N VAL A 36 20.35 3.83 -5.68
CA VAL A 36 20.70 2.45 -6.01
C VAL A 36 20.24 1.55 -4.88
N ASN A 37 19.45 0.54 -5.24
CA ASN A 37 19.04 -0.51 -4.33
C ASN A 37 19.77 -1.83 -4.68
N VAL A 38 20.00 -2.66 -3.68
CA VAL A 38 20.58 -4.00 -3.89
C VAL A 38 19.46 -4.99 -4.14
N ASP A 39 19.54 -5.71 -5.26
CA ASP A 39 18.61 -6.79 -5.58
C ASP A 39 19.36 -8.15 -5.47
N PRO A 40 18.98 -9.03 -4.52
CA PRO A 40 19.63 -10.33 -4.34
C PRO A 40 19.38 -11.30 -5.49
N HIS A 41 18.44 -11.01 -6.40
CA HIS A 41 18.17 -11.83 -7.58
C HIS A 41 19.10 -11.50 -8.77
N LEU A 42 19.79 -10.36 -8.71
CA LEU A 42 20.78 -9.98 -9.72
C LEU A 42 22.17 -10.51 -9.37
N SER A 43 22.88 -11.03 -10.36
CA SER A 43 24.27 -11.42 -10.20
C SER A 43 25.16 -10.19 -9.99
N VAL A 44 26.25 -10.34 -9.26
CA VAL A 44 27.25 -9.27 -9.07
C VAL A 44 27.73 -8.74 -10.42
N GLY A 45 27.77 -7.42 -10.55
CA GLY A 45 28.15 -6.73 -11.80
C GLY A 45 27.00 -6.58 -12.80
N ARG A 46 25.76 -6.87 -12.39
CA ARG A 46 24.55 -6.59 -13.18
C ARG A 46 23.77 -5.45 -12.58
N TYR A 47 23.17 -4.65 -13.44
CA TYR A 47 22.32 -3.52 -13.09
C TYR A 47 20.93 -3.71 -13.67
N GLY A 48 19.90 -3.61 -12.84
CA GLY A 48 18.50 -3.60 -13.28
C GLY A 48 18.02 -2.16 -13.46
N LEU A 49 17.56 -1.82 -14.65
CA LEU A 49 17.02 -0.50 -14.98
C LEU A 49 15.58 -0.64 -15.46
N ILE A 50 14.67 0.14 -14.88
CA ILE A 50 13.25 0.13 -15.22
C ILE A 50 12.78 1.55 -15.46
N ALA A 51 12.28 1.84 -16.65
CA ALA A 51 11.54 3.08 -16.92
C ALA A 51 10.10 2.95 -16.43
N GLY A 52 9.53 4.02 -15.91
CA GLY A 52 8.19 4.00 -15.29
C GLY A 52 8.21 3.50 -13.86
N ALA A 53 7.21 2.74 -13.45
CA ALA A 53 7.06 2.27 -12.08
C ALA A 53 8.14 1.23 -11.71
N ALA A 54 9.09 1.63 -10.87
CA ALA A 54 10.15 0.77 -10.36
C ALA A 54 9.74 0.06 -9.06
N THR A 55 8.91 0.71 -8.24
CA THR A 55 8.34 0.15 -7.01
C THR A 55 6.83 0.35 -6.98
N SER A 56 6.15 -0.33 -6.08
CA SER A 56 4.75 -0.03 -5.75
C SER A 56 4.67 0.92 -4.56
N SER A 57 3.52 1.62 -4.44
CA SER A 57 3.14 2.28 -3.18
C SER A 57 3.02 1.27 -2.04
N SER A 58 2.99 1.75 -0.80
CA SER A 58 2.90 0.90 0.38
C SER A 58 1.99 1.52 1.43
N ASP A 59 0.66 1.38 1.26
CA ASP A 59 -0.31 1.81 2.25
C ASP A 59 -0.64 0.68 3.22
N ARG A 60 -0.85 1.04 4.49
CA ARG A 60 -1.48 0.16 5.46
C ARG A 60 -2.92 0.59 5.66
N PHE A 61 -3.78 -0.36 5.96
CA PHE A 61 -5.16 -0.07 6.32
C PHE A 61 -5.62 -0.94 7.49
N ASP A 62 -6.52 -0.38 8.30
CA ASP A 62 -7.21 -1.06 9.38
C ASP A 62 -8.70 -0.80 9.26
N VAL A 63 -9.49 -1.86 9.47
CA VAL A 63 -10.94 -1.83 9.51
C VAL A 63 -11.44 -2.33 10.84
N TYR A 64 -12.38 -1.60 11.42
CA TYR A 64 -13.09 -1.98 12.63
C TYR A 64 -14.58 -2.03 12.33
N VAL A 65 -15.21 -3.14 12.69
CA VAL A 65 -16.65 -3.37 12.57
C VAL A 65 -17.21 -3.52 13.97
N ARG A 66 -18.09 -2.59 14.39
CA ARG A 66 -18.57 -2.47 15.75
C ARG A 66 -20.10 -2.59 15.84
N GLN A 67 -20.54 -3.06 16.99
CA GLN A 67 -21.94 -3.02 17.45
C GLN A 67 -22.01 -2.64 18.92
N ASP A 68 -23.20 -2.29 19.40
CA ASP A 68 -23.44 -2.05 20.81
C ASP A 68 -23.51 -3.38 21.57
N GLY A 69 -22.50 -3.64 22.40
CA GLY A 69 -22.39 -4.85 23.20
C GLY A 69 -22.04 -6.11 22.41
N SER A 70 -22.04 -7.25 23.09
CA SER A 70 -21.77 -8.57 22.52
C SER A 70 -23.05 -9.37 22.29
N GLY A 71 -23.01 -10.31 21.33
CA GLY A 71 -24.16 -11.16 20.97
C GLY A 71 -23.97 -12.62 21.38
N HIS A 72 -25.08 -13.35 21.54
CA HIS A 72 -25.06 -14.79 21.75
C HIS A 72 -25.08 -15.50 20.39
N SER A 73 -24.12 -16.41 20.13
CA SER A 73 -23.96 -17.06 18.81
C SER A 73 -25.18 -17.83 18.31
N ALA A 74 -26.04 -18.32 19.21
CA ALA A 74 -27.29 -18.98 18.84
C ALA A 74 -28.44 -18.00 18.48
N ARG A 75 -28.22 -16.69 18.63
CA ARG A 75 -29.23 -15.65 18.39
C ARG A 75 -28.64 -14.47 17.60
N PRO A 76 -28.02 -14.72 16.43
CA PRO A 76 -27.40 -13.66 15.64
C PRO A 76 -28.41 -12.60 15.16
N HIS A 77 -29.70 -12.93 15.12
CA HIS A 77 -30.79 -12.04 14.72
C HIS A 77 -31.18 -10.99 15.80
N GLU A 78 -30.66 -11.12 17.02
CA GLU A 78 -30.90 -10.16 18.11
C GLU A 78 -29.85 -9.03 18.15
N GLY A 79 -28.83 -9.09 17.26
CA GLY A 79 -27.77 -8.10 17.16
C GLY A 79 -27.13 -8.09 15.77
N ILE A 80 -25.90 -7.63 15.70
CA ILE A 80 -25.11 -7.58 14.46
C ILE A 80 -23.94 -8.58 14.58
N ASP A 81 -23.84 -9.51 13.65
CA ASP A 81 -22.66 -10.39 13.58
C ASP A 81 -21.48 -9.65 12.98
N THR A 82 -20.70 -9.00 13.83
CA THR A 82 -19.54 -8.19 13.44
C THR A 82 -18.49 -9.00 12.71
N VAL A 83 -18.31 -10.28 13.08
CA VAL A 83 -17.35 -11.18 12.44
C VAL A 83 -17.81 -11.50 11.01
N TRP A 84 -19.10 -11.82 10.84
CA TRP A 84 -19.67 -12.07 9.52
C TRP A 84 -19.56 -10.82 8.61
N VAL A 85 -19.92 -9.64 9.12
CA VAL A 85 -19.83 -8.37 8.37
C VAL A 85 -18.38 -8.10 7.96
N ALA A 86 -17.42 -8.25 8.89
CA ALA A 86 -16.00 -8.06 8.62
C ALA A 86 -15.50 -9.00 7.51
N HIS A 87 -15.93 -10.28 7.52
CA HIS A 87 -15.54 -11.24 6.48
C HIS A 87 -16.15 -10.90 5.10
N GLN A 88 -17.41 -10.43 5.07
CA GLN A 88 -18.03 -10.01 3.81
C GLN A 88 -17.30 -8.81 3.21
N LEU A 89 -16.97 -7.82 4.04
CA LEU A 89 -16.23 -6.64 3.61
C LEU A 89 -14.81 -7.00 3.15
N MET A 90 -14.11 -7.86 3.88
CA MET A 90 -12.80 -8.38 3.51
C MET A 90 -12.84 -9.09 2.14
N ASN A 91 -13.82 -9.96 1.93
CA ASN A 91 -14.00 -10.64 0.64
C ASN A 91 -14.27 -9.64 -0.50
N ALA A 92 -15.08 -8.59 -0.24
CA ALA A 92 -15.33 -7.54 -1.22
C ALA A 92 -14.04 -6.76 -1.56
N TYR A 93 -13.21 -6.46 -0.57
CA TYR A 93 -11.93 -5.79 -0.79
C TYR A 93 -10.99 -6.61 -1.68
N TYR A 94 -10.88 -7.93 -1.46
CA TYR A 94 -10.09 -8.80 -2.32
C TYR A 94 -10.56 -8.83 -3.78
N GLN A 95 -11.84 -8.49 -4.04
CA GLN A 95 -12.35 -8.43 -5.41
C GLN A 95 -11.99 -7.11 -6.13
N LEU A 96 -11.54 -6.06 -5.43
CA LEU A 96 -11.21 -4.77 -6.05
C LEU A 96 -10.00 -4.86 -6.95
N ALA A 97 -8.91 -5.46 -6.47
CA ALA A 97 -7.68 -5.58 -7.24
C ALA A 97 -7.91 -6.34 -8.56
N GLY A 98 -7.54 -5.71 -9.68
CA GLY A 98 -7.71 -6.27 -11.02
C GLY A 98 -9.15 -6.29 -11.55
N ARG A 99 -10.11 -5.60 -10.89
CA ARG A 99 -11.50 -5.45 -11.38
C ARG A 99 -11.91 -4.00 -11.55
N VAL A 100 -11.40 -3.09 -10.72
CA VAL A 100 -11.73 -1.66 -10.79
C VAL A 100 -10.57 -0.82 -11.32
N THR A 101 -9.39 -1.43 -11.48
CA THR A 101 -8.20 -0.80 -12.08
C THR A 101 -7.79 -1.56 -13.34
N ASP A 102 -6.98 -0.93 -14.19
CA ASP A 102 -6.44 -1.57 -15.39
C ASP A 102 -5.55 -2.75 -14.99
N THR A 103 -5.86 -3.95 -15.50
CA THR A 103 -5.12 -5.19 -15.20
C THR A 103 -3.66 -5.19 -15.67
N ARG A 104 -3.28 -4.24 -16.52
CA ARG A 104 -1.88 -3.99 -16.91
C ARG A 104 -1.08 -3.29 -15.83
N ASN A 105 -1.77 -2.65 -14.88
CA ASN A 105 -1.16 -1.96 -13.74
C ASN A 105 -1.19 -2.88 -12.52
N PRO A 106 -0.06 -3.44 -12.09
CA PRO A 106 -0.02 -4.30 -10.92
C PRO A 106 -0.57 -3.60 -9.67
N SER A 107 -1.54 -4.23 -9.03
CA SER A 107 -2.07 -3.83 -7.73
C SER A 107 -2.26 -5.05 -6.84
N VAL A 108 -1.97 -4.91 -5.55
CA VAL A 108 -2.08 -5.99 -4.56
C VAL A 108 -2.76 -5.46 -3.31
N LEU A 109 -3.82 -6.13 -2.88
CA LEU A 109 -4.46 -5.93 -1.59
C LEU A 109 -4.32 -7.23 -0.80
N THR A 110 -3.74 -7.14 0.39
CA THR A 110 -3.54 -8.31 1.25
C THR A 110 -3.96 -8.00 2.67
N VAL A 111 -4.84 -8.82 3.23
CA VAL A 111 -5.16 -8.79 4.66
C VAL A 111 -4.17 -9.68 5.41
N CYS A 112 -3.51 -9.10 6.40
CA CYS A 112 -2.45 -9.77 7.18
C CYS A 112 -2.81 -9.92 8.67
N ARG A 113 -3.84 -9.22 9.13
CA ARG A 113 -4.25 -9.20 10.54
C ARG A 113 -5.77 -9.33 10.65
N GLN A 114 -6.22 -10.10 11.63
CA GLN A 114 -7.62 -10.24 12.00
C GLN A 114 -7.75 -10.25 13.52
N GLY A 115 -8.88 -9.73 14.03
CA GLY A 115 -9.23 -9.73 15.44
C GLY A 115 -10.73 -9.91 15.63
N GLY A 116 -11.11 -10.36 16.82
CA GLY A 116 -12.50 -10.62 17.20
C GLY A 116 -12.59 -11.27 18.59
N SER A 117 -13.57 -12.14 18.79
CA SER A 117 -13.72 -12.89 20.05
C SER A 117 -12.81 -14.13 20.11
N GLU A 118 -12.28 -14.43 21.29
CA GLU A 118 -11.65 -15.71 21.58
C GLU A 118 -12.68 -16.79 22.02
N ALA A 119 -13.90 -16.37 22.35
CA ALA A 119 -14.97 -17.27 22.80
C ALA A 119 -15.77 -17.83 21.61
N HIS A 120 -15.97 -19.15 21.57
CA HIS A 120 -16.68 -19.81 20.46
C HIS A 120 -18.18 -19.49 20.38
N ASN A 121 -18.79 -19.00 21.44
CA ASN A 121 -20.24 -18.78 21.57
C ASN A 121 -20.63 -17.32 21.78
N VAL A 122 -19.71 -16.37 21.56
CA VAL A 122 -19.93 -14.94 21.70
C VAL A 122 -19.61 -14.22 20.38
N ILE A 123 -20.59 -13.50 19.86
CA ILE A 123 -20.38 -12.52 18.80
C ILE A 123 -19.73 -11.29 19.44
N PRO A 124 -18.52 -10.89 19.03
CA PRO A 124 -17.82 -9.78 19.69
C PRO A 124 -18.48 -8.43 19.39
N GLU A 125 -18.29 -7.49 20.33
CA GLU A 125 -18.64 -6.08 20.12
C GLU A 125 -17.86 -5.46 18.96
N CYS A 126 -16.62 -5.91 18.74
CA CYS A 126 -15.77 -5.44 17.65
C CYS A 126 -15.07 -6.59 16.96
N ALA A 127 -15.19 -6.68 15.66
CA ALA A 127 -14.31 -7.45 14.79
C ALA A 127 -13.42 -6.50 13.99
N SER A 128 -12.19 -6.90 13.70
CA SER A 128 -11.25 -6.07 12.96
C SER A 128 -10.42 -6.87 11.98
N PHE A 129 -9.95 -6.21 10.93
CA PHE A 129 -8.93 -6.73 10.05
C PHE A 129 -8.07 -5.59 9.50
N GLY A 130 -6.87 -5.92 9.05
CA GLY A 130 -5.97 -4.94 8.50
C GLY A 130 -4.93 -5.57 7.59
N GLY A 131 -4.33 -4.74 6.76
CA GLY A 131 -3.39 -5.22 5.76
C GLY A 131 -2.68 -4.12 5.00
N THR A 132 -2.28 -4.45 3.77
CA THR A 132 -1.58 -3.52 2.89
C THR A 132 -2.27 -3.40 1.54
N LEU A 133 -2.24 -2.19 0.99
CA LEU A 133 -2.60 -1.87 -0.39
C LEU A 133 -1.34 -1.38 -1.11
N ARG A 134 -1.02 -2.01 -2.23
CA ARG A 134 0.12 -1.68 -3.07
C ARG A 134 -0.32 -1.46 -4.50
N THR A 135 0.13 -0.37 -5.12
CA THR A 135 -0.17 -0.03 -6.50
C THR A 135 1.05 0.55 -7.20
N THR A 136 1.13 0.38 -8.50
CA THR A 136 2.21 0.95 -9.32
C THR A 136 1.83 2.28 -9.96
N GLN A 137 0.53 2.66 -9.89
CA GLN A 137 0.03 3.92 -10.47
C GLN A 137 -0.69 4.73 -9.39
N PRO A 138 -0.43 6.06 -9.30
CA PRO A 138 -1.08 6.93 -8.32
C PRO A 138 -2.62 6.96 -8.47
N ASP A 139 -3.12 6.97 -9.72
CA ASP A 139 -4.56 7.01 -9.98
C ASP A 139 -5.26 5.73 -9.53
N ASP A 140 -4.63 4.56 -9.72
CA ASP A 140 -5.14 3.28 -9.25
C ASP A 140 -5.17 3.23 -7.71
N ARG A 141 -4.16 3.84 -7.05
CA ARG A 141 -4.12 3.98 -5.58
C ARG A 141 -5.33 4.75 -5.07
N ALA A 142 -5.63 5.92 -5.68
CA ALA A 142 -6.78 6.72 -5.31
C ALA A 142 -8.09 5.96 -5.55
N THR A 143 -8.26 5.38 -6.75
CA THR A 143 -9.45 4.61 -7.13
C THR A 143 -9.72 3.46 -6.17
N LEU A 144 -8.72 2.67 -5.81
CA LEU A 144 -8.89 1.54 -4.89
C LEU A 144 -9.27 2.00 -3.48
N ARG A 145 -8.66 3.07 -2.97
CA ARG A 145 -9.00 3.64 -1.66
C ARG A 145 -10.45 4.15 -1.62
N ASP A 146 -10.88 4.85 -2.67
CA ASP A 146 -12.25 5.35 -2.78
C ASP A 146 -13.25 4.19 -2.78
N HIS A 147 -13.03 3.14 -3.56
CA HIS A 147 -13.88 1.96 -3.56
C HIS A 147 -13.89 1.20 -2.22
N MET A 148 -12.76 1.18 -1.50
CA MET A 148 -12.74 0.60 -0.15
C MET A 148 -13.63 1.39 0.81
N HIS A 149 -13.63 2.73 0.75
CA HIS A 149 -14.55 3.58 1.54
C HIS A 149 -16.01 3.40 1.12
N GLU A 150 -16.29 3.32 -0.17
CA GLU A 150 -17.64 3.07 -0.69
C GLU A 150 -18.20 1.72 -0.19
N LEU A 151 -17.39 0.66 -0.25
CA LEU A 151 -17.78 -0.66 0.25
C LEU A 151 -17.97 -0.67 1.77
N ALA A 152 -17.13 0.02 2.54
CA ALA A 152 -17.33 0.18 3.99
C ALA A 152 -18.67 0.85 4.29
N THR A 153 -18.97 1.94 3.59
CA THR A 153 -20.24 2.66 3.71
C THR A 153 -21.44 1.79 3.32
N LEU A 154 -21.33 1.03 2.22
CA LEU A 154 -22.36 0.10 1.77
C LEU A 154 -22.66 -0.96 2.84
N TRP A 155 -21.63 -1.60 3.37
CA TRP A 155 -21.80 -2.63 4.41
C TRP A 155 -22.27 -2.06 5.74
N GLN A 156 -21.87 -0.86 6.12
CA GLN A 156 -22.42 -0.14 7.26
C GLN A 156 -23.93 0.04 7.12
N ASN A 157 -24.39 0.56 5.98
CA ASN A 157 -25.82 0.79 5.71
C ASN A 157 -26.62 -0.51 5.64
N GLN A 158 -26.04 -1.57 5.10
CA GLN A 158 -26.67 -2.88 4.95
C GLN A 158 -26.83 -3.61 6.30
N SER A 159 -25.79 -3.59 7.13
CA SER A 159 -25.71 -4.37 8.36
C SER A 159 -26.20 -3.62 9.60
N GLY A 160 -26.16 -2.29 9.57
CA GLY A 160 -26.33 -1.44 10.74
C GLY A 160 -25.11 -1.38 11.67
N ALA A 161 -24.01 -2.08 11.35
CA ALA A 161 -22.77 -1.95 12.11
C ALA A 161 -22.14 -0.56 11.89
N GLU A 162 -21.40 -0.09 12.90
CA GLU A 162 -20.46 1.01 12.70
C GLU A 162 -19.19 0.46 12.06
N ILE A 163 -18.77 1.04 10.93
CA ILE A 163 -17.58 0.59 10.20
C ILE A 163 -16.60 1.75 10.04
N GLU A 164 -15.42 1.60 10.63
CA GLU A 164 -14.31 2.54 10.50
C GLU A 164 -13.24 1.95 9.60
N LEU A 165 -12.81 2.70 8.58
CA LEU A 165 -11.66 2.39 7.72
C LEU A 165 -10.60 3.47 7.91
N HIS A 166 -9.42 3.09 8.34
CA HIS A 166 -8.28 3.97 8.51
C HIS A 166 -7.16 3.57 7.56
N PHE A 167 -6.54 4.57 6.91
CA PHE A 167 -5.32 4.39 6.15
C PHE A 167 -4.14 5.06 6.85
N GLU A 168 -3.03 4.37 6.89
CA GLU A 168 -1.72 4.94 7.17
C GLU A 168 -0.98 5.05 5.83
N ASP A 169 -0.76 6.29 5.40
CA ASP A 169 -0.11 6.58 4.12
C ASP A 169 1.35 6.14 4.15
N GLY A 170 1.70 5.25 3.26
CA GLY A 170 3.07 4.86 2.99
C GLY A 170 3.66 5.59 1.79
N SER A 171 4.85 5.17 1.38
CA SER A 171 5.54 5.77 0.24
C SER A 171 4.76 5.61 -1.07
N PRO A 172 4.75 6.62 -1.93
CA PRO A 172 4.22 6.50 -3.29
C PRO A 172 5.08 5.54 -4.13
N PRO A 173 4.60 5.09 -5.30
CA PRO A 173 5.42 4.34 -6.24
C PRO A 173 6.57 5.23 -6.76
N VAL A 174 7.75 4.65 -6.91
CA VAL A 174 8.86 5.34 -7.59
C VAL A 174 8.63 5.26 -9.10
N MET A 175 8.47 6.41 -9.72
CA MET A 175 8.25 6.56 -11.16
C MET A 175 9.52 7.09 -11.82
N ASN A 176 10.26 6.22 -12.49
CA ASN A 176 11.51 6.60 -13.15
C ASN A 176 11.26 7.27 -14.50
N ASP A 177 11.90 8.42 -14.69
CA ASP A 177 11.91 9.10 -15.98
C ASP A 177 12.68 8.28 -17.04
N ALA A 178 12.08 8.08 -18.21
CA ALA A 178 12.65 7.24 -19.26
C ALA A 178 13.99 7.75 -19.79
N MET A 179 14.15 9.08 -19.91
CA MET A 179 15.40 9.69 -20.40
C MET A 179 16.52 9.55 -19.37
N LEU A 180 16.20 9.66 -18.09
CA LEU A 180 17.19 9.45 -17.01
C LEU A 180 17.63 7.98 -16.93
N ILE A 181 16.74 7.04 -17.20
CA ILE A 181 17.07 5.62 -17.24
C ILE A 181 17.94 5.31 -18.47
N GLU A 182 17.64 5.85 -19.64
CA GLU A 182 18.48 5.70 -20.85
C GLU A 182 19.88 6.25 -20.59
N HIS A 183 20.00 7.44 -20.00
CA HIS A 183 21.27 8.04 -19.66
C HIS A 183 22.07 7.19 -18.62
N ALA A 184 21.38 6.60 -17.65
CA ALA A 184 22.01 5.67 -16.71
C ALA A 184 22.52 4.41 -17.41
N ALA A 185 21.75 3.84 -18.35
CA ALA A 185 22.13 2.66 -19.12
C ALA A 185 23.39 2.92 -19.95
N ASP A 186 23.47 4.05 -20.65
CA ASP A 186 24.64 4.44 -21.43
C ASP A 186 25.87 4.58 -20.50
N THR A 187 25.71 5.27 -19.39
CA THR A 187 26.78 5.47 -18.41
C THR A 187 27.30 4.15 -17.84
N ILE A 188 26.41 3.24 -17.48
CA ILE A 188 26.76 1.89 -16.97
C ILE A 188 27.49 1.09 -18.03
N THR A 189 27.01 1.13 -19.27
CA THR A 189 27.63 0.45 -20.41
C THR A 189 29.04 0.99 -20.68
N ASP A 190 29.22 2.29 -20.61
CA ASP A 190 30.53 2.93 -20.80
C ASP A 190 31.53 2.58 -19.70
N LEU A 191 31.08 2.49 -18.46
CA LEU A 191 31.94 2.23 -17.30
C LEU A 191 32.25 0.73 -17.10
N PHE A 192 31.28 -0.14 -17.34
CA PHE A 192 31.33 -1.55 -16.96
C PHE A 192 31.19 -2.52 -18.13
N GLY A 193 30.92 -1.99 -19.33
CA GLY A 193 30.73 -2.75 -20.55
C GLY A 193 29.28 -3.20 -20.81
N PRO A 194 28.98 -3.69 -22.01
CA PRO A 194 27.61 -3.99 -22.46
C PRO A 194 26.99 -5.21 -21.79
N GLN A 195 27.70 -5.88 -20.92
CA GLN A 195 27.24 -7.04 -20.17
C GLN A 195 26.83 -6.70 -18.72
N ALA A 196 26.96 -5.42 -18.29
CA ALA A 196 26.63 -4.96 -16.94
C ALA A 196 25.12 -4.88 -16.66
#